data_818e2ddd133fbc3734473c320980899c
#
_entry.id   818e2ddd133fbc3734473c320980899c
#
_cell.length_a   1.000
_cell.length_b   1.000
_cell.length_c   1.000
_cell.angle_alpha   90.00
_cell.angle_beta   90.00
_cell.angle_gamma   90.00
#
_symmetry.space_group_name_H-M   'P 1'
#
loop_
_entity.id
_entity.type
_entity.pdbx_description
1 polymer ?
#
loop_
_entity_poly.entity_id
_entity_poly.type
_entity_poly.pdbx_seq_one_letter_code
_entity_poly.pdbx_strand_id
1 'polypeptide(L)'
;FGQLFHKIFDAMIVTVLPAVVGLFVLSREIILFISGESYLDAGMPLRILSVALITSLFGWLYNTCVLVPWKRESEFLKATLISAALNVALNLVLIPYFKESAAAFTTLLAELCSMVMCIHYSKGLVELVFDWKIVGSVAVGCFGILAVCTVVKALPLPLLATIFTAVLGSVAVYGVILIALKNPLVLEYLAKFKQKIKRRI
;
A
#
# COMPACT_ATOMS: atom_id res chain seq x y z
N PHE A 1 -5.68 -19.64 -13.63
CA PHE A 1 -4.76 -18.52 -13.48
C PHE A 1 -5.48 -17.24 -13.02
N GLY A 2 -6.52 -16.78 -13.74
CA GLY A 2 -7.26 -15.56 -13.43
C GLY A 2 -7.83 -15.51 -12.00
N GLN A 3 -8.42 -16.59 -11.50
CA GLN A 3 -8.96 -16.68 -10.14
C GLN A 3 -7.87 -16.48 -9.05
N LEU A 4 -6.66 -17.00 -9.27
CA LEU A 4 -5.56 -16.82 -8.33
C LEU A 4 -5.07 -15.37 -8.34
N PHE A 5 -4.96 -14.77 -9.53
CA PHE A 5 -4.58 -13.37 -9.68
C PHE A 5 -5.56 -12.44 -8.94
N HIS A 6 -6.88 -12.62 -9.13
CA HIS A 6 -7.90 -11.84 -8.43
C HIS A 6 -7.80 -11.99 -6.91
N LYS A 7 -7.59 -13.21 -6.40
CA LYS A 7 -7.41 -13.41 -4.96
C LYS A 7 -6.19 -12.68 -4.40
N ILE A 8 -5.08 -12.69 -5.12
CA ILE A 8 -3.87 -11.95 -4.71
C ILE A 8 -4.13 -10.44 -4.78
N PHE A 9 -4.76 -9.97 -5.84
CA PHE A 9 -5.13 -8.58 -6.03
C PHE A 9 -6.02 -8.06 -4.89
N ASP A 10 -7.07 -8.81 -4.56
CA ASP A 10 -8.00 -8.49 -3.45
C ASP A 10 -7.28 -8.51 -2.10
N ALA A 11 -6.38 -9.49 -1.88
CA ALA A 11 -5.58 -9.55 -0.67
C ALA A 11 -4.64 -8.34 -0.55
N MET A 12 -4.07 -7.87 -1.66
CA MET A 12 -3.27 -6.66 -1.69
C MET A 12 -4.10 -5.41 -1.37
N ILE A 13 -5.30 -5.27 -1.93
CA ILE A 13 -6.21 -4.17 -1.59
C ILE A 13 -6.47 -4.15 -0.08
N VAL A 14 -6.82 -5.31 0.50
CA VAL A 14 -7.15 -5.44 1.93
C VAL A 14 -5.96 -5.14 2.84
N THR A 15 -4.72 -5.37 2.39
CA THR A 15 -3.53 -5.19 3.24
C THR A 15 -2.75 -3.92 2.95
N VAL A 16 -2.55 -3.56 1.69
CA VAL A 16 -1.71 -2.41 1.29
C VAL A 16 -2.38 -1.08 1.61
N LEU A 17 -3.68 -0.93 1.27
CA LEU A 17 -4.36 0.34 1.48
C LEU A 17 -4.40 0.79 2.95
N PRO A 18 -4.77 -0.07 3.93
CA PRO A 18 -4.72 0.31 5.34
C PRO A 18 -3.30 0.60 5.84
N ALA A 19 -2.29 -0.15 5.36
CA ALA A 19 -0.90 0.08 5.72
C ALA A 19 -0.42 1.45 5.22
N VAL A 20 -0.75 1.82 3.98
CA VAL A 20 -0.43 3.13 3.40
C VAL A 20 -1.10 4.25 4.19
N VAL A 21 -2.39 4.11 4.54
CA VAL A 21 -3.10 5.11 5.35
C VAL A 21 -2.44 5.28 6.71
N GLY A 22 -2.10 4.19 7.39
CA GLY A 22 -1.39 4.23 8.66
C GLY A 22 -0.03 4.94 8.58
N LEU A 23 0.80 4.57 7.59
CA LEU A 23 2.10 5.20 7.33
C LEU A 23 1.97 6.69 7.01
N PHE A 24 0.99 7.05 6.18
CA PHE A 24 0.73 8.43 5.80
C PHE A 24 0.39 9.31 7.00
N VAL A 25 -0.51 8.84 7.86
CA VAL A 25 -0.99 9.61 9.02
C VAL A 25 0.05 9.68 10.12
N LEU A 26 0.77 8.57 10.36
CA LEU A 26 1.80 8.47 11.41
C LEU A 26 3.20 8.85 10.92
N SER A 27 3.35 9.40 9.71
CA SER A 27 4.65 9.70 9.11
C SER A 27 5.56 10.55 10.00
N ARG A 28 5.01 11.59 10.64
CA ARG A 28 5.76 12.48 11.52
C ARG A 28 6.24 11.76 12.78
N GLU A 29 5.35 11.01 13.41
CA GLU A 29 5.63 10.24 14.62
C GLU A 29 6.67 9.14 14.36
N ILE A 30 6.59 8.50 13.20
CA ILE A 30 7.55 7.48 12.76
C ILE A 30 8.93 8.10 12.54
N ILE A 31 9.03 9.24 11.85
CA ILE A 31 10.29 9.94 11.65
C ILE A 31 10.87 10.41 12.99
N LEU A 32 10.05 10.99 13.84
CA LEU A 32 10.48 11.42 15.17
C LEU A 32 11.05 10.26 16.02
N PHE A 33 10.42 9.09 15.91
CA PHE A 33 10.86 7.90 16.62
C PHE A 33 12.17 7.31 16.09
N ILE A 34 12.32 7.24 14.74
CA ILE A 34 13.48 6.58 14.10
C ILE A 34 14.68 7.50 14.05
N SER A 35 14.46 8.79 13.71
CA SER A 35 15.52 9.71 13.34
C SER A 35 15.64 10.93 14.25
N GLY A 36 14.64 11.15 15.12
CA GLY A 36 14.63 12.31 16.04
C GLY A 36 14.14 13.62 15.41
N GLU A 37 14.17 14.67 16.22
CA GLU A 37 13.61 15.98 15.85
C GLU A 37 14.30 16.65 14.67
N SER A 38 15.63 16.43 14.51
CA SER A 38 16.43 17.02 13.43
C SER A 38 16.00 16.57 12.03
N TYR A 39 15.20 15.51 11.92
CA TYR A 39 14.76 14.92 10.64
C TYR A 39 13.25 15.05 10.38
N LEU A 40 12.57 15.92 11.10
CA LEU A 40 11.11 16.10 10.96
C LEU A 40 10.67 16.49 9.54
N ASP A 41 11.54 17.15 8.77
CA ASP A 41 11.29 17.52 7.37
C ASP A 41 11.14 16.29 6.47
N ALA A 42 11.69 15.13 6.86
CA ALA A 42 11.51 13.86 6.16
C ALA A 42 10.10 13.27 6.30
N GLY A 43 9.25 13.86 7.13
CA GLY A 43 7.85 13.45 7.28
C GLY A 43 7.03 13.61 6.00
N MET A 44 7.27 14.67 5.21
CA MET A 44 6.59 14.87 3.92
C MET A 44 7.06 13.87 2.85
N PRO A 45 8.35 13.66 2.62
CA PRO A 45 8.85 12.55 1.81
C PRO A 45 8.24 11.19 2.18
N LEU A 46 8.17 10.85 3.47
CA LEU A 46 7.58 9.57 3.90
C LEU A 46 6.10 9.46 3.52
N ARG A 47 5.31 10.54 3.59
CA ARG A 47 3.93 10.58 3.12
C ARG A 47 3.83 10.28 1.63
N ILE A 48 4.66 10.93 0.83
CA ILE A 48 4.68 10.72 -0.63
C ILE A 48 5.07 9.26 -0.94
N LEU A 49 6.12 8.75 -0.29
CA LEU A 49 6.57 7.37 -0.49
C LEU A 49 5.55 6.34 0.00
N SER A 50 4.76 6.65 1.05
CA SER A 50 3.67 5.75 1.46
C SER A 50 2.62 5.58 0.35
N VAL A 51 2.30 6.64 -0.39
CA VAL A 51 1.43 6.55 -1.57
C VAL A 51 2.12 5.79 -2.72
N ALA A 52 3.43 5.99 -2.91
CA ALA A 52 4.21 5.26 -3.91
C ALA A 52 4.20 3.74 -3.69
N LEU A 53 4.05 3.26 -2.46
CA LEU A 53 3.89 1.83 -2.16
C LEU A 53 2.70 1.20 -2.90
N ILE A 54 1.61 1.94 -3.12
CA ILE A 54 0.45 1.42 -3.87
C ILE A 54 0.90 1.13 -5.31
N THR A 55 1.49 2.11 -5.98
CA THR A 55 1.90 1.96 -7.38
C THR A 55 2.99 0.91 -7.56
N SER A 56 3.97 0.89 -6.66
CA SER A 56 5.06 -0.08 -6.68
C SER A 56 4.56 -1.52 -6.49
N LEU A 57 3.75 -1.78 -5.46
CA LEU A 57 3.26 -3.12 -5.16
C LEU A 57 2.28 -3.64 -6.22
N PHE A 58 1.39 -2.80 -6.75
CA PHE A 58 0.52 -3.22 -7.83
C PHE A 58 1.29 -3.41 -9.15
N GLY A 59 2.27 -2.56 -9.46
CA GLY A 59 3.17 -2.77 -10.59
C GLY A 59 3.93 -4.09 -10.50
N TRP A 60 4.48 -4.39 -9.30
CA TRP A 60 5.14 -5.65 -9.00
C TRP A 60 4.20 -6.87 -9.15
N LEU A 61 2.94 -6.75 -8.73
CA LEU A 61 1.95 -7.81 -8.89
C LEU A 61 1.74 -8.17 -10.38
N TYR A 62 1.53 -7.15 -11.24
CA TYR A 62 1.37 -7.38 -12.67
C TYR A 62 2.62 -7.99 -13.29
N ASN A 63 3.81 -7.54 -12.89
CA ASN A 63 5.04 -8.13 -13.35
C ASN A 63 5.12 -9.62 -12.96
N THR A 64 5.04 -9.90 -11.66
CA THR A 64 5.32 -11.24 -11.12
C THR A 64 4.23 -12.24 -11.44
N CYS A 65 2.97 -11.81 -11.42
CA CYS A 65 1.84 -12.72 -11.64
C CYS A 65 1.35 -12.76 -13.09
N VAL A 66 1.72 -11.79 -13.95
CA VAL A 66 1.25 -11.77 -15.34
C VAL A 66 2.41 -11.80 -16.31
N LEU A 67 3.29 -10.79 -16.35
CA LEU A 67 4.30 -10.67 -17.39
C LEU A 67 5.33 -11.80 -17.35
N VAL A 68 5.85 -12.15 -16.18
CA VAL A 68 6.84 -13.24 -16.02
C VAL A 68 6.27 -14.61 -16.44
N PRO A 69 5.10 -15.06 -15.94
CA PRO A 69 4.53 -16.35 -16.35
C PRO A 69 4.20 -16.46 -17.85
N TRP A 70 3.91 -15.32 -18.47
CA TRP A 70 3.64 -15.25 -19.92
C TRP A 70 4.89 -14.99 -20.77
N LYS A 71 6.10 -15.08 -20.17
CA LYS A 71 7.41 -14.88 -20.84
C LYS A 71 7.53 -13.51 -21.50
N ARG A 72 6.99 -12.47 -20.83
CA ARG A 72 7.03 -11.08 -21.28
C ARG A 72 7.96 -10.22 -20.42
N GLU A 73 9.07 -10.80 -19.95
CA GLU A 73 10.06 -10.09 -19.14
C GLU A 73 10.69 -8.90 -19.88
N SER A 74 10.74 -8.97 -21.22
CA SER A 74 11.24 -7.86 -22.04
C SER A 74 10.37 -6.60 -21.94
N GLU A 75 9.05 -6.76 -21.83
CA GLU A 75 8.12 -5.65 -21.62
C GLU A 75 8.28 -5.04 -20.22
N PHE A 76 8.48 -5.87 -19.21
CA PHE A 76 8.80 -5.39 -17.87
C PHE A 76 10.14 -4.65 -17.83
N LEU A 77 11.18 -5.18 -18.50
CA LEU A 77 12.47 -4.50 -18.61
C LEU A 77 12.32 -3.12 -19.27
N LYS A 78 11.55 -3.01 -20.34
CA LYS A 78 11.25 -1.71 -20.97
C LYS A 78 10.55 -0.75 -20.02
N ALA A 79 9.52 -1.23 -19.28
CA ALA A 79 8.82 -0.42 -18.29
C ALA A 79 9.80 0.12 -17.22
N THR A 80 10.66 -0.76 -16.71
CA THR A 80 11.66 -0.42 -15.69
C THR A 80 12.68 0.61 -16.21
N LEU A 81 13.21 0.41 -17.42
CA LEU A 81 14.19 1.34 -18.00
C LEU A 81 13.58 2.72 -18.28
N ILE A 82 12.35 2.78 -18.78
CA ILE A 82 11.64 4.03 -19.04
C ILE A 82 11.35 4.77 -17.74
N SER A 83 10.83 4.06 -16.72
CA SER A 83 10.55 4.66 -15.42
C SER A 83 11.81 5.11 -14.69
N ALA A 84 12.91 4.36 -14.80
CA ALA A 84 14.20 4.77 -14.26
C ALA A 84 14.76 6.02 -14.96
N ALA A 85 14.70 6.08 -16.27
CA ALA A 85 15.12 7.25 -17.04
C ALA A 85 14.27 8.49 -16.68
N LEU A 86 12.95 8.32 -16.55
CA LEU A 86 12.04 9.37 -16.08
C LEU A 86 12.40 9.85 -14.67
N ASN A 87 12.66 8.92 -13.74
CA ASN A 87 13.05 9.23 -12.37
C ASN A 87 14.34 10.06 -12.35
N VAL A 88 15.37 9.62 -13.06
CA VAL A 88 16.67 10.34 -13.13
C VAL A 88 16.48 11.73 -13.74
N ALA A 89 15.78 11.84 -14.86
CA ALA A 89 15.56 13.13 -15.54
C ALA A 89 14.81 14.11 -14.61
N LEU A 90 13.73 13.66 -13.96
CA LEU A 90 12.97 14.50 -13.04
C LEU A 90 13.80 14.87 -11.79
N ASN A 91 14.60 13.95 -11.25
CA ASN A 91 15.47 14.23 -10.12
C ASN A 91 16.50 15.33 -10.43
N LEU A 92 17.12 15.29 -11.61
CA LEU A 92 18.09 16.32 -12.02
C LEU A 92 17.47 17.72 -12.06
N VAL A 93 16.17 17.80 -12.42
CA VAL A 93 15.45 19.08 -12.51
C VAL A 93 14.89 19.52 -11.16
N LEU A 94 14.31 18.61 -10.37
CA LEU A 94 13.49 18.97 -9.20
C LEU A 94 14.26 18.96 -7.87
N ILE A 95 15.28 18.10 -7.71
CA ILE A 95 16.04 18.02 -6.44
C ILE A 95 16.69 19.35 -6.08
N PRO A 96 17.30 20.13 -7.01
CA PRO A 96 17.89 21.43 -6.65
C PRO A 96 16.91 22.40 -5.99
N TYR A 97 15.61 22.29 -6.26
CA TYR A 97 14.58 23.19 -5.73
C TYR A 97 13.82 22.61 -4.52
N PHE A 98 13.53 21.31 -4.51
CA PHE A 98 12.64 20.68 -3.53
C PHE A 98 13.30 19.59 -2.70
N LYS A 99 14.60 19.39 -2.88
CA LYS A 99 15.46 18.45 -2.10
C LYS A 99 14.83 17.04 -2.02
N GLU A 100 14.77 16.49 -0.80
CA GLU A 100 14.25 15.13 -0.51
C GLU A 100 12.78 14.93 -0.88
N SER A 101 11.97 15.98 -0.81
CA SER A 101 10.57 15.89 -1.22
C SER A 101 10.43 15.71 -2.74
N ALA A 102 11.35 16.30 -3.53
CA ALA A 102 11.42 16.05 -4.96
C ALA A 102 11.75 14.58 -5.25
N ALA A 103 12.75 14.01 -4.59
CA ALA A 103 13.14 12.62 -4.78
C ALA A 103 11.99 11.65 -4.47
N ALA A 104 11.22 11.91 -3.41
CA ALA A 104 10.03 11.13 -3.08
C ALA A 104 8.94 11.24 -4.16
N PHE A 105 8.69 12.46 -4.66
CA PHE A 105 7.69 12.70 -5.69
C PHE A 105 8.08 12.09 -7.04
N THR A 106 9.33 12.22 -7.46
CA THR A 106 9.82 11.62 -8.71
C THR A 106 9.78 10.10 -8.65
N THR A 107 10.03 9.51 -7.48
CA THR A 107 9.86 8.07 -7.23
C THR A 107 8.40 7.66 -7.40
N LEU A 108 7.45 8.41 -6.82
CA LEU A 108 6.02 8.15 -7.01
C LEU A 108 5.63 8.18 -8.49
N LEU A 109 6.12 9.17 -9.26
CA LEU A 109 5.83 9.26 -10.69
C LEU A 109 6.45 8.12 -11.49
N ALA A 110 7.68 7.71 -11.17
CA ALA A 110 8.35 6.60 -11.82
C ALA A 110 7.64 5.26 -11.55
N GLU A 111 7.24 5.01 -10.30
CA GLU A 111 6.47 3.82 -9.93
C GLU A 111 5.09 3.80 -10.59
N LEU A 112 4.41 4.95 -10.65
CA LEU A 112 3.15 5.09 -11.38
C LEU A 112 3.33 4.80 -12.87
N CYS A 113 4.37 5.33 -13.50
CA CYS A 113 4.70 5.06 -14.90
C CYS A 113 4.94 3.56 -15.12
N SER A 114 5.77 2.92 -14.29
CA SER A 114 6.05 1.49 -14.35
C SER A 114 4.76 0.66 -14.20
N MET A 115 3.93 0.98 -13.22
CA MET A 115 2.65 0.29 -12.99
C MET A 115 1.73 0.41 -14.20
N VAL A 116 1.55 1.62 -14.75
CA VAL A 116 0.68 1.86 -15.92
C VAL A 116 1.19 1.07 -17.13
N MET A 117 2.51 1.03 -17.35
CA MET A 117 3.10 0.24 -18.44
C MET A 117 2.91 -1.26 -18.22
N CYS A 118 3.12 -1.78 -17.00
CA CYS A 118 2.88 -3.18 -16.68
C CYS A 118 1.40 -3.57 -16.91
N ILE A 119 0.46 -2.72 -16.50
CA ILE A 119 -0.98 -2.91 -16.77
C ILE A 119 -1.24 -2.91 -18.28
N HIS A 120 -0.65 -1.96 -19.01
CA HIS A 120 -0.83 -1.87 -20.46
C HIS A 120 -0.32 -3.13 -21.18
N TYR A 121 0.87 -3.61 -20.83
CA TYR A 121 1.43 -4.84 -21.41
C TYR A 121 0.71 -6.11 -20.98
N SER A 122 -0.05 -6.05 -19.89
CA SER A 122 -0.87 -7.17 -19.39
C SER A 122 -2.27 -7.23 -20.02
N LYS A 123 -2.65 -6.25 -20.84
CA LYS A 123 -3.96 -6.25 -21.51
C LYS A 123 -4.16 -7.50 -22.36
N GLY A 124 -5.35 -8.08 -22.25
CA GLY A 124 -5.70 -9.33 -22.97
C GLY A 124 -5.15 -10.61 -22.34
N LEU A 125 -4.29 -10.52 -21.30
CA LEU A 125 -3.80 -11.69 -20.56
C LEU A 125 -4.60 -11.95 -19.29
N VAL A 126 -5.05 -10.88 -18.63
CA VAL A 126 -5.88 -10.92 -17.42
C VAL A 126 -6.91 -9.80 -17.50
N GLU A 127 -8.16 -10.13 -17.20
CA GLU A 127 -9.23 -9.16 -17.02
C GLU A 127 -9.28 -8.73 -15.55
N LEU A 128 -9.26 -7.43 -15.28
CA LEU A 128 -9.47 -6.89 -13.94
C LEU A 128 -10.96 -6.87 -13.63
N VAL A 129 -11.36 -7.71 -12.70
CA VAL A 129 -12.71 -7.66 -12.13
C VAL A 129 -12.59 -7.15 -10.69
N PHE A 130 -13.15 -5.95 -10.44
CA PHE A 130 -13.18 -5.37 -9.10
C PHE A 130 -14.36 -5.92 -8.31
N ASP A 131 -14.09 -6.50 -7.15
CA ASP A 131 -15.14 -6.76 -6.16
C ASP A 131 -15.41 -5.47 -5.36
N TRP A 132 -16.45 -4.73 -5.79
CA TRP A 132 -16.83 -3.46 -5.15
C TRP A 132 -17.16 -3.60 -3.66
N LYS A 133 -17.52 -4.80 -3.22
CA LYS A 133 -17.78 -5.07 -1.81
C LYS A 133 -16.50 -5.10 -1.00
N ILE A 134 -15.42 -5.66 -1.57
CA ILE A 134 -14.08 -5.63 -0.97
C ILE A 134 -13.58 -4.19 -0.92
N VAL A 135 -13.60 -3.49 -2.05
CA VAL A 135 -13.13 -2.10 -2.14
C VAL A 135 -13.89 -1.18 -1.18
N GLY A 136 -15.23 -1.28 -1.14
CA GLY A 136 -16.06 -0.47 -0.26
C GLY A 136 -15.79 -0.74 1.23
N SER A 137 -15.66 -2.01 1.62
CA SER A 137 -15.36 -2.36 3.01
C SER A 137 -13.96 -1.90 3.44
N VAL A 138 -12.97 -1.97 2.56
CA VAL A 138 -11.61 -1.46 2.80
C VAL A 138 -11.62 0.07 2.91
N ALA A 139 -12.34 0.77 2.05
CA ALA A 139 -12.47 2.22 2.12
C ALA A 139 -13.04 2.67 3.47
N VAL A 140 -14.15 2.07 3.92
CA VAL A 140 -14.72 2.34 5.25
C VAL A 140 -13.73 2.00 6.37
N GLY A 141 -13.01 0.88 6.23
CA GLY A 141 -11.95 0.50 7.15
C GLY A 141 -10.82 1.52 7.23
N CYS A 142 -10.38 2.09 6.10
CA CYS A 142 -9.39 3.16 6.04
C CYS A 142 -9.85 4.44 6.76
N PHE A 143 -11.13 4.81 6.63
CA PHE A 143 -11.71 5.90 7.42
C PHE A 143 -11.67 5.60 8.93
N GLY A 144 -11.91 4.35 9.31
CA GLY A 144 -11.75 3.91 10.71
C GLY A 144 -10.31 4.09 11.22
N ILE A 145 -9.31 3.74 10.41
CA ILE A 145 -7.89 3.94 10.73
C ILE A 145 -7.58 5.43 10.90
N LEU A 146 -8.05 6.29 9.97
CA LEU A 146 -7.89 7.74 10.07
C LEU A 146 -8.47 8.28 11.38
N ALA A 147 -9.68 7.85 11.76
CA ALA A 147 -10.33 8.26 12.99
C ALA A 147 -9.52 7.82 14.23
N VAL A 148 -9.08 6.57 14.30
CA VAL A 148 -8.25 6.05 15.40
C VAL A 148 -6.95 6.84 15.51
N CYS A 149 -6.21 7.00 14.41
CA CYS A 149 -4.94 7.72 14.42
C CYS A 149 -5.11 9.18 14.85
N THR A 150 -6.15 9.87 14.37
CA THR A 150 -6.41 11.27 14.76
C THR A 150 -6.78 11.41 16.23
N VAL A 151 -7.62 10.51 16.76
CA VAL A 151 -7.98 10.51 18.19
C VAL A 151 -6.76 10.20 19.06
N VAL A 152 -5.98 9.18 18.73
CA VAL A 152 -4.80 8.80 19.52
C VAL A 152 -3.75 9.92 19.52
N LYS A 153 -3.55 10.61 18.40
CA LYS A 153 -2.64 11.77 18.32
C LYS A 153 -3.08 12.98 19.12
N ALA A 154 -4.37 13.10 19.43
CA ALA A 154 -4.90 14.18 20.28
C ALA A 154 -4.73 13.87 21.78
N LEU A 155 -4.39 12.62 22.15
CA LEU A 155 -4.16 12.26 23.54
C LEU A 155 -2.74 12.65 23.99
N PRO A 156 -2.54 13.07 25.25
CA PRO A 156 -1.22 13.42 25.78
C PRO A 156 -0.42 12.16 26.14
N LEU A 157 -0.08 11.33 25.12
CA LEU A 157 0.65 10.10 25.28
C LEU A 157 2.14 10.28 24.90
N PRO A 158 3.06 9.55 25.54
CA PRO A 158 4.44 9.46 25.07
C PRO A 158 4.50 8.94 23.63
N LEU A 159 5.50 9.37 22.85
CA LEU A 159 5.65 9.06 21.43
C LEU A 159 5.49 7.56 21.11
N LEU A 160 6.19 6.70 21.83
CA LEU A 160 6.10 5.25 21.68
C LEU A 160 4.67 4.73 21.92
N ALA A 161 4.05 5.18 23.01
CA ALA A 161 2.67 4.79 23.34
C ALA A 161 1.69 5.26 22.26
N THR A 162 1.89 6.46 21.70
CA THR A 162 1.08 6.98 20.59
C THR A 162 1.17 6.05 19.38
N ILE A 163 2.38 5.68 18.93
CA ILE A 163 2.58 4.81 17.77
C ILE A 163 1.96 3.44 18.01
N PHE A 164 2.28 2.77 19.15
CA PHE A 164 1.76 1.44 19.45
C PHE A 164 0.23 1.42 19.57
N THR A 165 -0.34 2.39 20.30
CA THR A 165 -1.79 2.48 20.49
C THR A 165 -2.50 2.78 19.17
N ALA A 166 -1.94 3.68 18.34
CA ALA A 166 -2.49 3.98 17.02
C ALA A 166 -2.46 2.76 16.10
N VAL A 167 -1.34 2.01 16.05
CA VAL A 167 -1.21 0.83 15.19
C VAL A 167 -2.13 -0.28 15.67
N LEU A 168 -2.07 -0.67 16.95
CA LEU A 168 -2.90 -1.76 17.48
C LEU A 168 -4.39 -1.42 17.43
N GLY A 169 -4.76 -0.19 17.78
CA GLY A 169 -6.13 0.30 17.70
C GLY A 169 -6.64 0.30 16.25
N SER A 170 -5.81 0.74 15.30
CA SER A 170 -6.15 0.73 13.87
C SER A 170 -6.36 -0.69 13.35
N VAL A 171 -5.49 -1.64 13.67
CA VAL A 171 -5.63 -3.05 13.30
C VAL A 171 -6.92 -3.64 13.87
N ALA A 172 -7.23 -3.37 15.14
CA ALA A 172 -8.43 -3.88 15.80
C ALA A 172 -9.70 -3.29 15.14
N VAL A 173 -9.77 -1.97 15.00
CA VAL A 173 -10.95 -1.29 14.39
C VAL A 173 -11.12 -1.70 12.93
N TYR A 174 -10.04 -1.75 12.16
CA TYR A 174 -10.07 -2.21 10.77
C TYR A 174 -10.60 -3.64 10.66
N GLY A 175 -10.09 -4.56 11.47
CA GLY A 175 -10.53 -5.95 11.51
C GLY A 175 -12.03 -6.07 11.86
N VAL A 176 -12.49 -5.33 12.87
CA VAL A 176 -13.92 -5.30 13.25
C VAL A 176 -14.79 -4.78 12.11
N ILE A 177 -14.37 -3.69 11.44
CA ILE A 177 -15.13 -3.12 10.30
C ILE A 177 -15.23 -4.13 9.15
N LEU A 178 -14.13 -4.82 8.78
CA LEU A 178 -14.15 -5.81 7.71
C LEU A 178 -15.06 -7.00 8.03
N ILE A 179 -15.09 -7.44 9.29
CA ILE A 179 -15.98 -8.53 9.74
C ILE A 179 -17.44 -8.04 9.72
N ALA A 180 -17.71 -6.84 10.25
CA ALA A 180 -19.08 -6.27 10.30
C ALA A 180 -19.66 -6.05 8.90
N LEU A 181 -18.86 -5.58 7.95
CA LEU A 181 -19.24 -5.40 6.55
C LEU A 181 -19.20 -6.70 5.74
N LYS A 182 -18.92 -7.84 6.40
CA LYS A 182 -18.89 -9.16 5.77
C LYS A 182 -17.98 -9.19 4.53
N ASN A 183 -16.75 -8.67 4.67
CA ASN A 183 -15.78 -8.73 3.58
C ASN A 183 -15.55 -10.18 3.15
N PRO A 184 -15.75 -10.53 1.85
CA PRO A 184 -15.72 -11.91 1.38
C PRO A 184 -14.40 -12.61 1.68
N LEU A 185 -13.28 -11.91 1.48
CA LEU A 185 -11.93 -12.44 1.66
C LEU A 185 -11.65 -12.73 3.14
N VAL A 186 -11.99 -11.81 4.03
CA VAL A 186 -11.78 -11.99 5.48
C VAL A 186 -12.63 -13.14 6.01
N LEU A 187 -13.89 -13.28 5.57
CA LEU A 187 -14.75 -14.38 5.96
C LEU A 187 -14.21 -15.75 5.48
N GLU A 188 -13.67 -15.82 4.25
CA GLU A 188 -13.04 -17.04 3.73
C GLU A 188 -11.85 -17.46 4.60
N TYR A 189 -10.97 -16.51 4.97
CA TYR A 189 -9.82 -16.80 5.84
C TYR A 189 -10.24 -17.22 7.26
N LEU A 190 -11.24 -16.56 7.84
CA LEU A 190 -11.77 -16.94 9.15
C LEU A 190 -12.40 -18.34 9.14
N ALA A 191 -13.13 -18.70 8.10
CA ALA A 191 -13.69 -20.03 7.94
C ALA A 191 -12.61 -21.10 7.84
N LYS A 192 -11.57 -20.87 7.03
CA LYS A 192 -10.42 -21.79 6.91
C LYS A 192 -9.68 -21.94 8.25
N PHE A 193 -9.49 -20.84 8.98
CA PHE A 193 -8.83 -20.87 10.28
C PHE A 193 -9.63 -21.67 11.31
N LYS A 194 -10.96 -21.48 11.38
CA LYS A 194 -11.86 -22.29 12.24
C LYS A 194 -11.80 -23.79 11.89
N GLN A 195 -11.77 -24.14 10.61
CA GLN A 195 -11.65 -25.54 10.18
C GLN A 195 -10.31 -26.16 10.58
N LYS A 196 -9.21 -25.38 10.47
CA LYS A 196 -7.87 -25.86 10.86
C LYS A 196 -7.76 -26.11 12.37
N ILE A 197 -8.37 -25.26 13.20
CA ILE A 197 -8.44 -25.48 14.65
C ILE A 197 -9.26 -26.73 14.96
N LYS A 198 -10.44 -26.89 14.34
CA LYS A 198 -11.31 -28.06 14.57
C LYS A 198 -10.68 -29.40 14.16
N ARG A 199 -9.68 -29.39 13.26
CA ARG A 199 -8.94 -30.61 12.86
C ARG A 199 -7.75 -30.94 13.78
N ARG A 200 -7.39 -30.02 14.71
CA ARG A 200 -6.28 -30.20 15.64
C ARG A 200 -6.72 -30.55 17.07
N ILE A 201 -8.02 -30.41 17.33
CA ILE A 201 -8.72 -30.85 18.55
C ILE A 201 -9.42 -32.19 18.25
#